data_5ed91bce186427e4c07e6b66d491f6d5
#
_entry.id   5ed91bce186427e4c07e6b66d491f6d5
#
_cell.length_a   1.000
_cell.length_b   1.000
_cell.length_c   1.000
_cell.angle_alpha   90.00
_cell.angle_beta   90.00
_cell.angle_gamma   90.00
#
_symmetry.space_group_name_H-M   'P 1'
#
loop_
_entity.id
_entity.type
_entity.pdbx_description
1 polymer ?
#
loop_
_entity_poly.entity_id
_entity_poly.type
_entity_poly.pdbx_seq_one_letter_code
_entity_poly.pdbx_strand_id
1 'polypeptide(L)'
;MSDNHEHGHTHAHEHFHEHTHVDENGHEFTHTHVHGDGTHHHEHGHVHSPEHTKSVLNRMSRIIGHMESTKRMVEDGRDCSEVLIQLSAIESAIKSVSRVILKEHMSTCIIDAVKKDDLDTIEELNKAIDKFIR
;
A
#
# COMPACT_ATOMS: atom_id res chain seq x y z
N MET A 1 21.80 46.28 30.12
CA MET A 1 20.70 45.32 30.14
C MET A 1 20.34 45.08 28.66
N SER A 2 20.91 44.05 28.07
CA SER A 2 20.73 43.74 26.66
C SER A 2 20.14 42.32 26.58
N ASP A 3 18.84 42.23 26.28
CA ASP A 3 18.16 40.99 26.05
C ASP A 3 18.41 40.56 24.62
N ASN A 4 19.13 39.44 24.49
CA ASN A 4 19.42 38.78 23.23
C ASN A 4 18.36 37.70 23.00
N HIS A 5 17.41 37.97 22.11
CA HIS A 5 16.42 36.99 21.67
C HIS A 5 17.00 36.23 20.47
N GLU A 6 17.49 35.06 20.75
CA GLU A 6 17.88 34.06 19.75
C GLU A 6 16.63 33.34 19.23
N HIS A 7 16.23 33.65 18.00
CA HIS A 7 15.22 32.90 17.27
C HIS A 7 15.88 31.70 16.60
N GLY A 8 15.76 30.55 17.23
CA GLY A 8 16.13 29.27 16.62
C GLY A 8 15.12 28.90 15.51
N HIS A 9 15.54 29.02 14.26
CA HIS A 9 14.79 28.46 13.13
C HIS A 9 15.13 26.98 13.00
N THR A 10 14.20 26.12 13.41
CA THR A 10 14.25 24.69 13.10
C THR A 10 13.85 24.49 11.65
N HIS A 11 14.83 24.24 10.79
CA HIS A 11 14.57 23.81 9.43
C HIS A 11 14.15 22.34 9.46
N ALA A 12 12.88 22.06 9.16
CA ALA A 12 12.41 20.73 8.85
C ALA A 12 13.04 20.31 7.51
N HIS A 13 13.95 19.36 7.55
CA HIS A 13 14.50 18.75 6.36
C HIS A 13 13.55 17.65 5.89
N GLU A 14 12.82 17.92 4.81
CA GLU A 14 12.12 16.88 4.06
C GLU A 14 13.18 16.02 3.36
N HIS A 15 13.34 14.78 3.80
CA HIS A 15 14.22 13.83 3.14
C HIS A 15 13.43 13.08 2.06
N PHE A 16 13.77 13.37 0.81
CA PHE A 16 13.31 12.61 -0.34
C PHE A 16 14.25 11.42 -0.56
N HIS A 17 13.69 10.23 -0.60
CA HIS A 17 14.44 9.03 -0.96
C HIS A 17 13.88 8.45 -2.25
N GLU A 18 14.75 8.28 -3.22
CA GLU A 18 14.47 7.61 -4.48
C GLU A 18 15.03 6.18 -4.40
N HIS A 19 14.17 5.20 -4.66
CA HIS A 19 14.54 3.80 -4.70
C HIS A 19 14.22 3.20 -6.05
N THR A 20 15.20 2.52 -6.63
CA THR A 20 15.06 1.76 -7.86
C THR A 20 14.92 0.29 -7.53
N HIS A 21 13.88 -0.35 -8.03
CA HIS A 21 13.66 -1.78 -7.96
C HIS A 21 13.80 -2.39 -9.34
N VAL A 22 14.37 -3.60 -9.40
CA VAL A 22 14.44 -4.39 -10.62
C VAL A 22 13.56 -5.61 -10.42
N ASP A 23 12.64 -5.86 -11.34
CA ASP A 23 11.81 -7.06 -11.32
C ASP A 23 12.59 -8.29 -11.83
N GLU A 24 12.00 -9.48 -11.70
CA GLU A 24 12.59 -10.74 -12.15
C GLU A 24 12.82 -10.78 -13.68
N ASN A 25 12.26 -9.83 -14.44
CA ASN A 25 12.40 -9.68 -15.88
C ASN A 25 13.39 -8.58 -16.28
N GLY A 26 14.07 -7.96 -15.30
CA GLY A 26 15.06 -6.92 -15.54
C GLY A 26 14.49 -5.53 -15.80
N HIS A 27 13.21 -5.29 -15.54
CA HIS A 27 12.62 -3.96 -15.64
C HIS A 27 12.92 -3.14 -14.41
N GLU A 28 13.52 -1.99 -14.60
CA GLU A 28 13.77 -1.01 -13.54
C GLU A 28 12.54 -0.10 -13.39
N PHE A 29 12.07 0.05 -12.16
CA PHE A 29 11.08 1.07 -11.83
C PHE A 29 11.53 1.84 -10.60
N THR A 30 11.47 3.16 -10.72
CA THR A 30 11.88 4.09 -9.68
C THR A 30 10.66 4.76 -9.09
N HIS A 31 10.57 4.83 -7.77
CA HIS A 31 9.55 5.61 -7.09
C HIS A 31 10.17 6.46 -5.97
N THR A 32 9.60 7.62 -5.78
CA THR A 32 10.00 8.56 -4.73
C THR A 32 8.95 8.59 -3.64
N HIS A 33 9.35 8.50 -2.39
CA HIS A 33 8.47 8.75 -1.25
C HIS A 33 9.07 9.76 -0.30
N VAL A 34 8.19 10.57 0.28
CA VAL A 34 8.52 11.58 1.26
C VAL A 34 8.25 11.00 2.64
N HIS A 35 9.26 10.97 3.48
CA HIS A 35 9.06 10.74 4.90
C HIS A 35 8.74 12.09 5.56
N GLY A 36 7.45 12.40 5.69
CA GLY A 36 7.01 13.50 6.54
C GLY A 36 7.30 13.15 8.00
N ASP A 37 8.00 14.03 8.71
CA ASP A 37 8.21 13.94 10.15
C ASP A 37 6.88 14.22 10.88
N GLY A 38 6.00 13.25 10.84
CA GLY A 38 4.71 13.22 11.50
C GLY A 38 4.76 12.27 12.69
N THR A 39 5.09 12.80 13.85
CA THR A 39 4.91 12.19 15.16
C THR A 39 3.60 11.42 15.25
N HIS A 40 3.71 10.15 15.33
CA HIS A 40 2.90 9.04 15.85
C HIS A 40 3.11 7.79 14.99
N HIS A 41 4.36 7.33 14.89
CA HIS A 41 4.61 5.95 14.53
C HIS A 41 4.21 5.08 15.72
N HIS A 42 2.95 4.65 15.72
CA HIS A 42 2.67 3.36 16.33
C HIS A 42 3.40 2.32 15.47
N GLU A 43 4.56 1.94 15.94
CA GLU A 43 5.35 0.85 15.36
C GLU A 43 4.58 -0.45 15.62
N HIS A 44 3.44 -0.62 14.93
CA HIS A 44 2.79 -1.91 14.80
C HIS A 44 3.64 -2.70 13.82
N GLY A 45 4.68 -3.33 14.33
CA GLY A 45 5.51 -4.27 13.59
C GLY A 45 4.63 -5.45 13.13
N HIS A 46 3.90 -5.24 12.03
CA HIS A 46 3.17 -6.30 11.37
C HIS A 46 4.18 -7.26 10.75
N VAL A 47 4.54 -8.30 11.50
CA VAL A 47 5.42 -9.36 11.00
C VAL A 47 4.59 -10.25 10.09
N HIS A 48 4.49 -9.85 8.82
CA HIS A 48 3.97 -10.73 7.78
C HIS A 48 5.04 -11.76 7.42
N SER A 49 4.62 -13.01 7.16
CA SER A 49 5.59 -14.00 6.71
C SER A 49 6.15 -13.59 5.34
N PRO A 50 7.45 -13.83 5.07
CA PRO A 50 8.05 -13.53 3.77
C PRO A 50 7.29 -14.19 2.61
N GLU A 51 6.79 -15.41 2.80
CA GLU A 51 6.01 -16.15 1.80
C GLU A 51 4.68 -15.46 1.50
N HIS A 52 4.01 -14.95 2.54
CA HIS A 52 2.76 -14.20 2.37
C HIS A 52 3.01 -12.91 1.58
N THR A 53 4.03 -12.14 1.98
CA THR A 53 4.42 -10.92 1.29
C THR A 53 4.74 -11.19 -0.18
N LYS A 54 5.54 -12.21 -0.48
CA LYS A 54 5.85 -12.63 -1.85
C LYS A 54 4.59 -13.00 -2.64
N SER A 55 3.68 -13.75 -2.03
CA SER A 55 2.41 -14.14 -2.66
C SER A 55 1.54 -12.92 -3.03
N VAL A 56 1.45 -11.93 -2.14
CA VAL A 56 0.71 -10.68 -2.38
C VAL A 56 1.36 -9.88 -3.50
N LEU A 57 2.68 -9.67 -3.46
CA LEU A 57 3.42 -8.94 -4.49
C LEU A 57 3.28 -9.58 -5.87
N ASN A 58 3.36 -10.90 -5.97
CA ASN A 58 3.17 -11.62 -7.23
C ASN A 58 1.75 -11.46 -7.80
N ARG A 59 0.73 -11.37 -6.94
CA ARG A 59 -0.65 -11.09 -7.37
C ARG A 59 -0.79 -9.66 -7.87
N MET A 60 -0.19 -8.69 -7.16
CA MET A 60 -0.19 -7.28 -7.56
C MET A 60 0.54 -7.09 -8.90
N SER A 61 1.69 -7.71 -9.10
CA SER A 61 2.44 -7.63 -10.36
C SER A 61 1.61 -8.14 -11.56
N ARG A 62 0.85 -9.23 -11.36
CA ARG A 62 -0.07 -9.73 -12.40
C ARG A 62 -1.21 -8.75 -12.71
N ILE A 63 -1.75 -8.08 -11.69
CA ILE A 63 -2.79 -7.05 -11.86
C ILE A 63 -2.22 -5.86 -12.64
N ILE A 64 -1.02 -5.41 -12.30
CA ILE A 64 -0.32 -4.32 -12.99
C ILE A 64 -0.12 -4.68 -14.47
N GLY A 65 0.42 -5.85 -14.78
CA GLY A 65 0.61 -6.29 -16.16
C GLY A 65 -0.71 -6.40 -16.95
N HIS A 66 -1.79 -6.85 -16.29
CA HIS A 66 -3.12 -6.91 -16.90
C HIS A 66 -3.66 -5.49 -17.17
N MET A 67 -3.48 -4.55 -16.24
CA MET A 67 -3.89 -3.16 -16.43
C MET A 67 -3.12 -2.49 -17.57
N GLU A 68 -1.81 -2.71 -17.67
CA GLU A 68 -0.97 -2.20 -18.76
C GLU A 68 -1.40 -2.78 -20.12
N SER A 69 -1.74 -4.07 -20.17
CA SER A 69 -2.28 -4.69 -21.38
C SER A 69 -3.62 -4.06 -21.77
N THR A 70 -4.50 -3.82 -20.81
CA THR A 70 -5.80 -3.19 -21.05
C THR A 70 -5.65 -1.73 -21.48
N LYS A 71 -4.67 -1.00 -20.92
CA LYS A 71 -4.32 0.36 -21.36
C LYS A 71 -3.93 0.36 -22.84
N ARG A 72 -3.08 -0.58 -23.28
CA ARG A 72 -2.72 -0.71 -24.71
C ARG A 72 -3.93 -0.99 -25.59
N MET A 73 -4.91 -1.78 -25.14
CA MET A 73 -6.15 -2.00 -25.90
C MET A 73 -6.89 -0.68 -26.15
N VAL A 74 -6.91 0.24 -25.17
CA VAL A 74 -7.51 1.58 -25.36
C VAL A 74 -6.71 2.42 -26.35
N GLU A 75 -5.38 2.41 -26.24
CA GLU A 75 -4.47 3.12 -27.15
C GLU A 75 -4.61 2.62 -28.61
N ASP A 76 -4.82 1.32 -28.78
CA ASP A 76 -5.02 0.66 -30.08
C ASP A 76 -6.46 0.81 -30.63
N GLY A 77 -7.34 1.48 -29.92
CA GLY A 77 -8.73 1.70 -30.33
C GLY A 77 -9.58 0.43 -30.36
N ARG A 78 -9.30 -0.55 -29.47
CA ARG A 78 -10.08 -1.79 -29.36
C ARG A 78 -11.52 -1.49 -28.93
N ASP A 79 -12.40 -2.43 -29.21
CA ASP A 79 -13.82 -2.29 -28.87
C ASP A 79 -14.02 -2.08 -27.37
N CYS A 80 -14.92 -1.14 -27.02
CA CYS A 80 -15.18 -0.78 -25.62
C CYS A 80 -15.69 -1.97 -24.80
N SER A 81 -16.43 -2.89 -25.38
CA SER A 81 -16.93 -4.07 -24.68
C SER A 81 -15.79 -5.02 -24.28
N GLU A 82 -14.79 -5.17 -25.15
CA GLU A 82 -13.60 -5.96 -24.81
C GLU A 82 -12.81 -5.33 -23.67
N VAL A 83 -12.61 -4.00 -23.70
CA VAL A 83 -11.92 -3.26 -22.64
C VAL A 83 -12.67 -3.39 -21.31
N LEU A 84 -14.00 -3.23 -21.31
CA LEU A 84 -14.82 -3.36 -20.12
C LEU A 84 -14.76 -4.76 -19.49
N ILE A 85 -14.69 -5.81 -20.31
CA ILE A 85 -14.50 -7.19 -19.81
C ILE A 85 -13.16 -7.32 -19.09
N GLN A 86 -12.07 -6.75 -19.63
CA GLN A 86 -10.76 -6.79 -19.00
C GLN A 86 -10.75 -6.00 -17.68
N LEU A 87 -11.38 -4.82 -17.65
CA LEU A 87 -11.49 -4.02 -16.42
C LEU A 87 -12.28 -4.74 -15.34
N SER A 88 -13.36 -5.46 -15.70
CA SER A 88 -14.11 -6.28 -14.73
C SER A 88 -13.28 -7.43 -14.16
N ALA A 89 -12.44 -8.05 -14.98
CA ALA A 89 -11.51 -9.08 -14.52
C ALA A 89 -10.45 -8.52 -13.57
N ILE A 90 -9.92 -7.32 -13.87
CA ILE A 90 -8.96 -6.61 -13.01
C ILE A 90 -9.60 -6.24 -11.67
N GLU A 91 -10.83 -5.70 -11.68
CA GLU A 91 -11.59 -5.41 -10.46
C GLU A 91 -11.71 -6.65 -9.56
N SER A 92 -12.08 -7.77 -10.16
CA SER A 92 -12.20 -9.05 -9.45
C SER A 92 -10.87 -9.51 -8.85
N ALA A 93 -9.77 -9.32 -9.59
CA ALA A 93 -8.42 -9.66 -9.13
C ALA A 93 -7.98 -8.75 -7.97
N ILE A 94 -8.27 -7.44 -8.03
CA ILE A 94 -8.02 -6.49 -6.94
C ILE A 94 -8.78 -6.92 -5.69
N LYS A 95 -10.08 -7.21 -5.80
CA LYS A 95 -10.89 -7.71 -4.68
C LYS A 95 -10.32 -8.99 -4.07
N SER A 96 -9.78 -9.87 -4.91
CA SER A 96 -9.17 -11.12 -4.45
C SER A 96 -7.89 -10.88 -3.65
N VAL A 97 -6.96 -10.04 -4.12
CA VAL A 97 -5.71 -9.74 -3.40
C VAL A 97 -5.99 -9.04 -2.09
N SER A 98 -6.94 -8.15 -2.07
CA SER A 98 -7.34 -7.43 -0.87
C SER A 98 -7.93 -8.36 0.20
N ARG A 99 -8.74 -9.35 -0.19
CA ARG A 99 -9.22 -10.38 0.77
C ARG A 99 -8.07 -11.21 1.36
N VAL A 100 -7.03 -11.49 0.58
CA VAL A 100 -5.85 -12.21 1.07
C VAL A 100 -5.13 -11.38 2.14
N ILE A 101 -4.93 -10.08 1.89
CA ILE A 101 -4.31 -9.16 2.84
C ILE A 101 -5.16 -9.04 4.11
N LEU A 102 -6.46 -8.82 3.95
CA LEU A 102 -7.37 -8.68 5.08
C LEU A 102 -7.38 -9.95 5.95
N LYS A 103 -7.45 -11.12 5.33
CA LYS A 103 -7.45 -12.41 6.06
C LYS A 103 -6.19 -12.59 6.90
N GLU A 104 -5.03 -12.24 6.34
CA GLU A 104 -3.76 -12.30 7.08
C GLU A 104 -3.74 -11.30 8.22
N HIS A 105 -4.19 -10.07 7.97
CA HIS A 105 -4.28 -9.05 8.99
C HIS A 105 -5.20 -9.46 10.15
N MET A 106 -6.33 -10.08 9.85
CA MET A 106 -7.23 -10.62 10.88
C MET A 106 -6.60 -11.76 11.68
N SER A 107 -5.85 -12.65 11.05
CA SER A 107 -5.27 -13.81 11.73
C SER A 107 -4.03 -13.50 12.56
N THR A 108 -3.34 -12.40 12.27
CA THR A 108 -2.11 -12.02 12.98
C THR A 108 -2.32 -10.83 13.91
N CYS A 109 -2.75 -9.71 13.37
CA CYS A 109 -2.77 -8.44 14.10
C CYS A 109 -3.93 -8.34 15.08
N ILE A 110 -5.13 -8.85 14.74
CA ILE A 110 -6.29 -8.78 15.64
C ILE A 110 -6.11 -9.68 16.85
N ILE A 111 -5.59 -10.88 16.67
CA ILE A 111 -5.35 -11.79 17.79
C ILE A 111 -4.40 -11.14 18.79
N ASP A 112 -3.37 -10.45 18.30
CA ASP A 112 -2.42 -9.73 19.14
C ASP A 112 -3.02 -8.47 19.78
N ALA A 113 -3.81 -7.70 19.04
CA ALA A 113 -4.50 -6.52 19.57
C ALA A 113 -5.49 -6.89 20.68
N VAL A 114 -6.27 -7.95 20.49
CA VAL A 114 -7.19 -8.45 21.53
C VAL A 114 -6.45 -8.93 22.77
N LYS A 115 -5.32 -9.62 22.63
CA LYS A 115 -4.51 -10.06 23.76
C LYS A 115 -3.88 -8.91 24.53
N LYS A 116 -3.61 -7.78 23.86
CA LYS A 116 -2.99 -6.58 24.44
C LYS A 116 -4.00 -5.53 24.87
N ASP A 117 -5.30 -5.78 24.69
CA ASP A 117 -6.40 -4.81 24.91
C ASP A 117 -6.22 -3.52 24.09
N ASP A 118 -5.66 -3.63 22.89
CA ASP A 118 -5.39 -2.54 21.96
C ASP A 118 -6.65 -2.22 21.13
N LEU A 119 -7.53 -1.41 21.70
CA LEU A 119 -8.79 -1.02 21.10
C LEU A 119 -8.60 -0.13 19.86
N ASP A 120 -7.54 0.65 19.80
CA ASP A 120 -7.25 1.55 18.68
C ASP A 120 -6.96 0.75 17.40
N THR A 121 -6.14 -0.28 17.48
CA THR A 121 -5.87 -1.20 16.37
C THR A 121 -7.13 -1.90 15.88
N ILE A 122 -8.03 -2.29 16.79
CA ILE A 122 -9.31 -2.92 16.45
C ILE A 122 -10.23 -1.93 15.72
N GLU A 123 -10.28 -0.67 16.16
CA GLU A 123 -11.09 0.37 15.52
C GLU A 123 -10.56 0.71 14.12
N GLU A 124 -9.26 0.85 13.94
CA GLU A 124 -8.64 1.08 12.62
C GLU A 124 -8.97 -0.03 11.62
N LEU A 125 -8.95 -1.27 12.08
CA LEU A 125 -9.35 -2.38 11.23
C LEU A 125 -10.83 -2.31 10.84
N ASN A 126 -11.73 -2.02 11.78
CA ASN A 126 -13.14 -1.89 11.48
C ASN A 126 -13.36 -0.80 10.41
N LYS A 127 -12.67 0.34 10.50
CA LYS A 127 -12.69 1.38 9.46
C LYS A 127 -12.19 0.89 8.10
N ALA A 128 -11.15 0.05 8.09
CA ALA A 128 -10.65 -0.54 6.86
C ALA A 128 -11.65 -1.53 6.24
N ILE A 129 -12.28 -2.38 7.05
CA ILE A 129 -13.30 -3.33 6.62
C ILE A 129 -14.52 -2.59 6.03
N ASP A 130 -14.98 -1.52 6.67
CA ASP A 130 -16.12 -0.73 6.20
C ASP A 130 -15.87 -0.10 4.82
N LYS A 131 -14.64 0.36 4.56
CA LYS A 131 -14.23 0.85 3.24
C LYS A 131 -14.20 -0.26 2.18
N PHE A 132 -13.99 -1.49 2.62
CA PHE A 132 -13.79 -2.65 1.75
C PHE A 132 -15.08 -3.33 1.33
N ILE A 133 -16.10 -3.27 2.18
CA ILE A 133 -17.42 -3.91 1.95
C ILE A 133 -18.31 -3.05 1.02
N ARG A 134 -17.95 -1.79 0.83
CA ARG A 134 -18.61 -0.91 -0.16
C ARG A 134 -18.11 -1.19 -1.56
#